data_9e681f56baa1db4ddd2bbb2267d1d497
#
_entry.id   9e681f56baa1db4ddd2bbb2267d1d497
#
_cell.length_a   1.000
_cell.length_b   1.000
_cell.length_c   1.000
_cell.angle_alpha   90.00
_cell.angle_beta   90.00
_cell.angle_gamma   90.00
#
_symmetry.space_group_name_H-M   'P 1'
#
loop_
_entity.id
_entity.type
_entity.pdbx_description
1 polymer ?
#
loop_
_entity_poly.entity_id
_entity_poly.type
_entity_poly.pdbx_seq_one_letter_code
_entity_poly.pdbx_strand_id
1 'polypeptide(L)'
;MAVTKTHPIKSTLKAAIDYICNPEKTDGKLLVSAYGCSVETADIEFAWTRRHAIDKGTNLGRHLIQAFQPGEVTPEQTHEIGMELAKEILGGKYEFVLTTHIDKDHVHNHLIFNAVSFQDHKHYHSNKRSYHFIRRTSDRLCKEHGLSVIIPGQDKGKSYIEHQTTQNGTSYKAKLKAAIDRLLPACSNLEELLRRLQREGYEIKRGKYISARAPDQERFTRLKTLGMDYTEEALAARIAGRARPSRQPKQQTGKISLLIDIQNNIKAQQSAGYRRWATIENLKRIADTSNFLTEHGIGSYEELLDRCEVASASAARLKADLRDTGAKIDELALKMKHVAAYRQLKPIYDRYKASRDKEKFLRGHESEIILFEAAARECKRLGAVPLPATERMQAEIDELNARKAILKAELQKAQRKEQDYAAMRQNVEDFLSPPQPEQERKKNVELE
;
A
#
# COMPACT_ATOMS: atom_id res chain seq x y z
N MET A 1 -5.48 10.18 -6.53
CA MET A 1 -4.38 9.19 -6.72
C MET A 1 -3.31 9.44 -5.67
N ALA A 2 -3.05 8.45 -4.78
CA ALA A 2 -2.08 8.62 -3.70
C ALA A 2 -0.74 7.96 -4.00
N VAL A 3 0.36 8.60 -3.56
CA VAL A 3 1.73 8.06 -3.64
C VAL A 3 2.28 7.96 -2.22
N THR A 4 2.87 6.81 -1.87
CA THR A 4 3.47 6.59 -0.56
C THR A 4 5.00 6.52 -0.63
N LYS A 5 5.67 7.16 0.33
CA LYS A 5 7.13 7.17 0.47
C LYS A 5 7.52 7.04 1.94
N THR A 6 8.52 6.22 2.26
CA THR A 6 8.96 6.03 3.65
C THR A 6 10.47 6.19 3.80
N HIS A 7 10.89 6.82 4.91
CA HIS A 7 12.29 7.08 5.25
C HIS A 7 12.57 6.69 6.71
N PRO A 8 13.77 6.20 7.02
CA PRO A 8 14.21 6.08 8.41
C PRO A 8 14.60 7.44 8.99
N ILE A 9 14.28 7.69 10.26
CA ILE A 9 14.80 8.80 11.05
C ILE A 9 15.89 8.22 11.97
N LYS A 10 17.13 8.66 11.79
CA LYS A 10 18.30 8.17 12.55
C LYS A 10 18.83 9.20 13.55
N SER A 11 18.52 10.46 13.32
CA SER A 11 18.89 11.61 14.15
C SER A 11 17.76 12.64 14.12
N THR A 12 17.81 13.65 14.98
CA THR A 12 16.91 14.81 14.90
C THR A 12 15.41 14.50 14.89
N LEU A 13 14.98 13.47 15.68
CA LEU A 13 13.56 13.07 15.76
C LEU A 13 12.66 14.25 16.16
N LYS A 14 13.08 15.02 17.19
CA LYS A 14 12.33 16.22 17.63
C LYS A 14 12.14 17.22 16.49
N ALA A 15 13.20 17.57 15.78
CA ALA A 15 13.12 18.50 14.65
C ALA A 15 12.21 18.00 13.52
N ALA A 16 12.17 16.66 13.30
CA ALA A 16 11.27 16.06 12.32
C ALA A 16 9.80 16.15 12.76
N ILE A 17 9.50 15.94 14.05
CA ILE A 17 8.15 16.10 14.61
C ILE A 17 7.74 17.58 14.59
N ASP A 18 8.60 18.48 15.03
CA ASP A 18 8.34 19.93 15.01
C ASP A 18 8.05 20.44 13.58
N TYR A 19 8.81 19.93 12.59
CA TYR A 19 8.59 20.27 11.17
C TYR A 19 7.22 19.87 10.65
N ILE A 20 6.77 18.64 10.97
CA ILE A 20 5.46 18.17 10.50
C ILE A 20 4.31 18.82 11.26
N CYS A 21 4.52 19.25 12.51
CA CYS A 21 3.53 19.92 13.35
C CYS A 21 3.50 21.44 13.18
N ASN A 22 4.18 22.00 12.18
CA ASN A 22 4.21 23.45 11.95
C ASN A 22 2.77 23.97 11.70
N PRO A 23 2.28 24.94 12.52
CA PRO A 23 0.91 25.48 12.40
C PRO A 23 0.59 26.09 11.04
N GLU A 24 1.58 26.71 10.38
CA GLU A 24 1.41 27.31 9.05
C GLU A 24 1.10 26.27 7.95
N LYS A 25 1.44 25.00 8.20
CA LYS A 25 1.26 23.90 7.25
C LYS A 25 0.06 23.03 7.56
N THR A 26 -0.46 23.08 8.79
CA THR A 26 -1.45 22.15 9.35
C THR A 26 -2.76 22.85 9.76
N ASP A 27 -3.12 23.94 9.13
CA ASP A 27 -4.30 24.73 9.44
C ASP A 27 -4.42 25.07 10.95
N GLY A 28 -3.42 25.74 11.49
CA GLY A 28 -3.38 26.09 12.91
C GLY A 28 -3.35 24.89 13.87
N LYS A 29 -2.83 23.76 13.44
CA LYS A 29 -2.80 22.44 14.13
C LYS A 29 -4.12 21.68 14.19
N LEU A 30 -5.15 22.08 13.47
CA LEU A 30 -6.41 21.32 13.39
C LEU A 30 -6.21 19.95 12.73
N LEU A 31 -5.24 19.84 11.80
CA LEU A 31 -4.90 18.63 11.07
C LEU A 31 -3.68 17.90 11.66
N VAL A 32 -3.65 17.80 12.99
CA VAL A 32 -2.60 17.10 13.76
C VAL A 32 -3.26 16.10 14.71
N SER A 33 -2.83 14.84 14.65
CA SER A 33 -3.29 13.76 15.52
C SER A 33 -2.12 12.95 16.05
N ALA A 34 -2.26 12.39 17.23
CA ALA A 34 -1.29 11.47 17.80
C ALA A 34 -1.97 10.20 18.34
N TYR A 35 -1.22 9.11 18.41
CA TYR A 35 -1.65 7.85 18.99
C TYR A 35 -0.55 7.29 19.88
N GLY A 36 -0.93 6.93 21.10
CA GLY A 36 0.00 6.36 22.10
C GLY A 36 1.01 7.37 22.66
N CYS A 37 0.95 8.64 22.27
CA CYS A 37 1.78 9.74 22.76
C CYS A 37 1.03 11.07 22.70
N SER A 38 1.57 12.09 23.35
CA SER A 38 1.14 13.47 23.16
C SER A 38 2.00 14.16 22.09
N VAL A 39 1.41 15.02 21.27
CA VAL A 39 2.13 15.69 20.16
C VAL A 39 3.36 16.45 20.68
N GLU A 40 3.20 17.16 21.82
CA GLU A 40 4.23 18.02 22.42
C GLU A 40 5.41 17.25 23.00
N THR A 41 5.18 15.99 23.41
CA THR A 41 6.16 15.16 24.12
C THR A 41 6.52 13.88 23.36
N ALA A 42 6.09 13.75 22.13
CA ALA A 42 6.24 12.53 21.32
C ALA A 42 7.70 12.07 21.17
N ASP A 43 8.65 12.97 21.04
CA ASP A 43 10.07 12.66 20.93
C ASP A 43 10.62 12.01 22.22
N ILE A 44 10.18 12.50 23.38
CA ILE A 44 10.55 11.97 24.70
C ILE A 44 9.87 10.62 24.96
N GLU A 45 8.59 10.50 24.64
CA GLU A 45 7.82 9.26 24.77
C GLU A 45 8.36 8.16 23.85
N PHE A 46 8.70 8.49 22.61
CA PHE A 46 9.37 7.56 21.69
C PHE A 46 10.73 7.12 22.24
N ALA A 47 11.53 8.04 22.80
CA ALA A 47 12.81 7.70 23.42
C ALA A 47 12.62 6.77 24.63
N TRP A 48 11.60 7.00 25.43
CA TRP A 48 11.26 6.14 26.56
C TRP A 48 10.93 4.71 26.11
N THR A 49 10.02 4.55 25.15
CA THR A 49 9.68 3.23 24.60
C THR A 49 10.91 2.52 24.02
N ARG A 50 11.80 3.24 23.30
CA ARG A 50 13.03 2.66 22.73
C ARG A 50 14.02 2.17 23.79
N ARG A 51 14.03 2.72 25.01
CA ARG A 51 14.90 2.20 26.10
C ARG A 51 14.55 0.77 26.50
N HIS A 52 13.34 0.32 26.22
CA HIS A 52 12.86 -1.03 26.52
C HIS A 52 12.99 -2.00 25.33
N ALA A 53 13.62 -1.58 24.23
CA ALA A 53 13.80 -2.43 23.05
C ALA A 53 14.55 -3.73 23.40
N ILE A 54 14.02 -4.87 22.95
CA ILE A 54 14.60 -6.19 23.18
C ILE A 54 15.51 -6.65 22.05
N ASP A 55 15.48 -5.96 20.91
CA ASP A 55 16.32 -6.22 19.75
C ASP A 55 17.15 -4.97 19.36
N LYS A 56 18.17 -5.17 18.52
CA LYS A 56 19.08 -4.09 18.12
C LYS A 56 18.54 -3.31 16.91
N GLY A 57 18.58 -1.98 16.99
CA GLY A 57 18.24 -1.08 15.90
C GLY A 57 18.79 0.32 16.10
N THR A 58 19.07 1.05 15.02
CA THR A 58 19.66 2.39 15.06
C THR A 58 18.66 3.49 14.69
N ASN A 59 17.48 3.12 14.21
CA ASN A 59 16.45 4.09 13.83
C ASN A 59 15.75 4.63 15.08
N LEU A 60 15.52 5.95 15.11
CA LEU A 60 14.73 6.61 16.15
C LEU A 60 13.23 6.54 15.85
N GLY A 61 12.88 6.57 14.58
CA GLY A 61 11.52 6.50 14.08
C GLY A 61 11.52 6.29 12.57
N ARG A 62 10.34 6.29 12.00
CA ARG A 62 10.14 6.26 10.55
C ARG A 62 9.17 7.35 10.15
N HIS A 63 9.45 7.94 9.00
CA HIS A 63 8.62 8.95 8.39
C HIS A 63 7.98 8.37 7.14
N LEU A 64 6.66 8.29 7.10
CA LEU A 64 5.85 7.92 5.95
C LEU A 64 5.15 9.18 5.43
N ILE A 65 5.23 9.41 4.12
CA ILE A 65 4.53 10.48 3.41
C ILE A 65 3.49 9.81 2.51
N GLN A 66 2.26 10.30 2.53
CA GLN A 66 1.18 9.92 1.62
C GLN A 66 0.68 11.19 0.92
N ALA A 67 0.99 11.34 -0.38
CA ALA A 67 0.64 12.52 -1.16
C ALA A 67 -0.48 12.21 -2.15
N PHE A 68 -1.46 13.10 -2.26
CA PHE A 68 -2.64 12.96 -3.11
C PHE A 68 -2.53 13.86 -4.36
N GLN A 69 -3.33 13.56 -5.36
CA GLN A 69 -3.41 14.41 -6.56
C GLN A 69 -4.09 15.74 -6.23
N PRO A 70 -3.61 16.87 -6.76
CA PRO A 70 -4.24 18.17 -6.54
C PRO A 70 -5.72 18.17 -6.91
N GLY A 71 -6.57 18.72 -6.02
CA GLY A 71 -8.01 18.88 -6.25
C GLY A 71 -8.85 17.59 -6.14
N GLU A 72 -8.26 16.45 -5.79
CA GLU A 72 -8.97 15.16 -5.71
C GLU A 72 -9.56 14.89 -4.32
N VAL A 73 -9.03 15.52 -3.26
CA VAL A 73 -9.35 15.21 -1.87
C VAL A 73 -9.30 16.47 -0.99
N THR A 74 -10.18 16.55 0.02
CA THR A 74 -10.12 17.64 1.01
C THR A 74 -9.06 17.37 2.08
N PRO A 75 -8.57 18.40 2.81
CA PRO A 75 -7.62 18.22 3.90
C PRO A 75 -8.13 17.28 4.99
N GLU A 76 -9.39 17.39 5.37
CA GLU A 76 -10.03 16.57 6.42
C GLU A 76 -10.12 15.11 5.97
N GLN A 77 -10.57 14.85 4.75
CA GLN A 77 -10.62 13.51 4.17
C GLN A 77 -9.22 12.90 4.05
N THR A 78 -8.22 13.71 3.68
CA THR A 78 -6.81 13.29 3.64
C THR A 78 -6.34 12.84 5.02
N HIS A 79 -6.68 13.62 6.07
CA HIS A 79 -6.31 13.31 7.45
C HIS A 79 -6.97 12.02 7.94
N GLU A 80 -8.25 11.82 7.65
CA GLU A 80 -9.01 10.60 7.97
C GLU A 80 -8.38 9.37 7.33
N ILE A 81 -8.12 9.41 6.01
CA ILE A 81 -7.44 8.33 5.28
C ILE A 81 -6.05 8.06 5.87
N GLY A 82 -5.32 9.10 6.28
CA GLY A 82 -4.03 8.98 6.94
C GLY A 82 -4.10 8.27 8.29
N MET A 83 -5.13 8.55 9.09
CA MET A 83 -5.39 7.89 10.38
C MET A 83 -5.76 6.41 10.20
N GLU A 84 -6.61 6.09 9.23
CA GLU A 84 -6.96 4.71 8.89
C GLU A 84 -5.73 3.94 8.42
N LEU A 85 -4.93 4.53 7.52
CA LEU A 85 -3.69 3.96 7.06
C LEU A 85 -2.73 3.67 8.22
N ALA A 86 -2.51 4.65 9.11
CA ALA A 86 -1.62 4.51 10.26
C ALA A 86 -2.07 3.37 11.19
N LYS A 87 -3.36 3.32 11.54
CA LYS A 87 -3.92 2.26 12.40
C LYS A 87 -3.74 0.88 11.79
N GLU A 88 -3.98 0.74 10.49
CA GLU A 88 -3.89 -0.56 9.81
C GLU A 88 -2.45 -1.05 9.65
N ILE A 89 -1.53 -0.19 9.19
CA ILE A 89 -0.14 -0.59 8.93
C ILE A 89 0.67 -0.78 10.21
N LEU A 90 0.32 -0.09 11.29
CA LEU A 90 1.00 -0.17 12.58
C LEU A 90 0.32 -1.12 13.57
N GLY A 91 -0.93 -1.52 13.30
CA GLY A 91 -1.68 -2.49 14.10
C GLY A 91 -1.82 -2.09 15.56
N GLY A 92 -1.94 -0.79 15.87
CA GLY A 92 -2.07 -0.27 17.24
C GLY A 92 -0.85 -0.44 18.15
N LYS A 93 0.31 -0.84 17.60
CA LYS A 93 1.50 -1.22 18.39
C LYS A 93 2.55 -0.14 18.56
N TYR A 94 2.49 0.90 17.75
CA TYR A 94 3.52 1.95 17.71
C TYR A 94 2.91 3.29 18.02
N GLU A 95 3.63 4.10 18.81
CA GLU A 95 3.30 5.52 18.95
C GLU A 95 3.52 6.21 17.60
N PHE A 96 2.64 7.16 17.27
CA PHE A 96 2.82 7.98 16.08
C PHE A 96 2.21 9.38 16.21
N VAL A 97 2.72 10.27 15.39
CA VAL A 97 2.15 11.59 15.10
C VAL A 97 1.83 11.65 13.61
N LEU A 98 0.59 11.99 13.29
CA LEU A 98 0.09 12.22 11.94
C LEU A 98 -0.26 13.67 11.76
N THR A 99 0.18 14.25 10.64
CA THR A 99 -0.19 15.61 10.24
C THR A 99 -0.56 15.65 8.78
N THR A 100 -1.48 16.54 8.42
CA THR A 100 -1.84 16.80 7.03
C THR A 100 -1.40 18.20 6.65
N HIS A 101 -0.55 18.31 5.64
CA HIS A 101 -0.02 19.56 5.13
C HIS A 101 -0.84 20.07 3.95
N ILE A 102 -1.12 21.39 3.98
CA ILE A 102 -1.89 22.12 2.96
C ILE A 102 -1.08 23.24 2.31
N ASP A 103 0.22 23.35 2.61
CA ASP A 103 1.12 24.41 2.16
C ASP A 103 1.55 24.29 0.69
N LYS A 104 1.09 23.29 -0.04
CA LYS A 104 1.41 23.04 -1.44
C LYS A 104 0.15 22.84 -2.29
N ASP A 105 0.31 22.83 -3.61
CA ASP A 105 -0.78 22.57 -4.55
C ASP A 105 -1.47 21.21 -4.35
N HIS A 106 -0.84 20.30 -3.62
CA HIS A 106 -1.37 18.98 -3.30
C HIS A 106 -1.36 18.74 -1.78
N VAL A 107 -2.46 18.21 -1.27
CA VAL A 107 -2.58 17.82 0.14
C VAL A 107 -1.81 16.52 0.37
N HIS A 108 -1.10 16.44 1.50
CA HIS A 108 -0.30 15.25 1.82
C HIS A 108 -0.18 15.02 3.32
N ASN A 109 -0.19 13.75 3.69
CA ASN A 109 0.01 13.30 5.07
C ASN A 109 1.49 13.08 5.37
N HIS A 110 1.91 13.48 6.55
CA HIS A 110 3.15 13.08 7.19
C HIS A 110 2.84 12.25 8.42
N LEU A 111 3.29 11.01 8.43
CA LEU A 111 3.17 10.10 9.56
C LEU A 111 4.57 9.80 10.09
N ILE A 112 4.88 10.24 11.31
CA ILE A 112 6.11 9.84 12.03
C ILE A 112 5.72 8.88 13.13
N PHE A 113 6.27 7.66 13.10
CA PHE A 113 6.01 6.65 14.10
C PHE A 113 7.30 6.11 14.72
N ASN A 114 7.19 5.63 15.96
CA ASN A 114 8.32 5.11 16.72
C ASN A 114 8.92 3.89 16.04
N ALA A 115 10.24 3.77 16.10
CA ALA A 115 10.94 2.60 15.57
C ALA A 115 10.70 1.33 16.40
N VAL A 116 10.27 1.45 17.66
CA VAL A 116 10.04 0.34 18.59
C VAL A 116 8.57 0.31 19.02
N SER A 117 7.99 -0.86 19.02
CA SER A 117 6.63 -1.11 19.51
C SER A 117 6.56 -0.98 21.02
N PHE A 118 5.52 -0.33 21.54
CA PHE A 118 5.28 -0.25 22.99
C PHE A 118 4.59 -1.49 23.56
N GLN A 119 4.11 -2.42 22.70
CA GLN A 119 3.48 -3.67 23.11
C GLN A 119 4.48 -4.81 23.28
N ASP A 120 5.32 -5.05 22.27
CA ASP A 120 6.24 -6.18 22.24
C ASP A 120 7.72 -5.77 22.25
N HIS A 121 8.00 -4.48 22.35
CA HIS A 121 9.33 -3.87 22.42
C HIS A 121 10.28 -4.25 21.28
N LYS A 122 9.73 -4.68 20.13
CA LYS A 122 10.49 -5.04 18.94
C LYS A 122 10.58 -3.88 17.97
N HIS A 123 11.68 -3.82 17.23
CA HIS A 123 11.83 -2.84 16.18
C HIS A 123 10.92 -3.11 14.98
N TYR A 124 10.47 -2.05 14.35
CA TYR A 124 9.72 -2.11 13.09
C TYR A 124 10.62 -2.60 11.95
N HIS A 125 10.27 -3.74 11.37
CA HIS A 125 10.99 -4.33 10.24
C HIS A 125 10.55 -3.72 8.90
N SER A 126 11.38 -2.81 8.36
CA SER A 126 11.16 -2.23 7.03
C SER A 126 11.86 -3.06 5.96
N ASN A 127 11.07 -3.69 5.11
CA ASN A 127 11.54 -4.49 3.98
C ASN A 127 10.59 -4.33 2.78
N LYS A 128 10.88 -5.01 1.66
CA LYS A 128 10.02 -4.96 0.47
C LYS A 128 8.56 -5.35 0.74
N ARG A 129 8.31 -6.32 1.65
CA ARG A 129 6.96 -6.77 1.99
C ARG A 129 6.18 -5.68 2.73
N SER A 130 6.78 -5.04 3.74
CA SER A 130 6.14 -3.95 4.48
C SER A 130 5.88 -2.74 3.56
N TYR A 131 6.81 -2.44 2.64
CA TYR A 131 6.63 -1.38 1.66
C TYR A 131 5.46 -1.64 0.70
N HIS A 132 5.35 -2.87 0.19
CA HIS A 132 4.21 -3.26 -0.64
C HIS A 132 2.90 -3.34 0.14
N PHE A 133 2.94 -3.69 1.43
CA PHE A 133 1.77 -3.68 2.30
C PHE A 133 1.25 -2.25 2.48
N ILE A 134 2.11 -1.29 2.85
CA ILE A 134 1.75 0.13 2.97
C ILE A 134 1.09 0.64 1.68
N ARG A 135 1.70 0.37 0.51
CA ARG A 135 1.16 0.82 -0.78
C ARG A 135 -0.22 0.23 -1.05
N ARG A 136 -0.37 -1.10 -0.91
CA ARG A 136 -1.66 -1.77 -1.16
C ARG A 136 -2.76 -1.31 -0.21
N THR A 137 -2.42 -1.08 1.06
CA THR A 137 -3.37 -0.54 2.04
C THR A 137 -3.79 0.88 1.64
N SER A 138 -2.84 1.75 1.28
CA SER A 138 -3.14 3.10 0.80
C SER A 138 -4.01 3.08 -0.47
N ASP A 139 -3.70 2.22 -1.46
CA ASP A 139 -4.49 2.11 -2.68
C ASP A 139 -5.91 1.58 -2.42
N ARG A 140 -6.07 0.66 -1.45
CA ARG A 140 -7.38 0.15 -1.05
C ARG A 140 -8.22 1.23 -0.36
N LEU A 141 -7.66 1.93 0.63
CA LEU A 141 -8.33 3.02 1.32
C LEU A 141 -8.74 4.12 0.34
N CYS A 142 -7.86 4.52 -0.58
CA CYS A 142 -8.21 5.48 -1.63
C CYS A 142 -9.43 5.04 -2.45
N LYS A 143 -9.53 3.75 -2.82
CA LYS A 143 -10.70 3.21 -3.54
C LYS A 143 -11.97 3.23 -2.69
N GLU A 144 -11.87 2.88 -1.41
CA GLU A 144 -12.98 2.88 -0.45
C GLU A 144 -13.55 4.29 -0.27
N HIS A 145 -12.68 5.32 -0.31
CA HIS A 145 -13.07 6.74 -0.27
C HIS A 145 -13.37 7.34 -1.66
N GLY A 146 -13.50 6.54 -2.71
CA GLY A 146 -13.86 6.99 -4.06
C GLY A 146 -12.73 7.71 -4.82
N LEU A 147 -11.48 7.64 -4.36
CA LEU A 147 -10.34 8.29 -4.96
C LEU A 147 -9.67 7.42 -6.04
N SER A 148 -8.98 8.04 -6.98
CA SER A 148 -8.23 7.34 -8.00
C SER A 148 -7.00 6.64 -7.42
N VAL A 149 -6.55 5.55 -8.08
CA VAL A 149 -5.34 4.81 -7.69
C VAL A 149 -4.42 4.64 -8.89
N ILE A 150 -3.12 4.47 -8.63
CA ILE A 150 -2.14 4.19 -9.66
C ILE A 150 -2.31 2.74 -10.11
N ILE A 151 -2.77 2.54 -11.34
CA ILE A 151 -2.74 1.22 -11.97
C ILE A 151 -1.32 1.04 -12.51
N PRO A 152 -0.57 0.01 -12.06
CA PRO A 152 0.76 -0.25 -12.57
C PRO A 152 0.71 -0.45 -14.08
N GLY A 153 1.24 0.50 -14.84
CA GLY A 153 1.41 0.38 -16.27
C GLY A 153 2.54 -0.59 -16.62
N GLN A 154 2.67 -0.94 -17.91
CA GLN A 154 3.79 -1.75 -18.41
C GLN A 154 5.12 -0.97 -18.36
N ASP A 155 5.07 0.35 -18.28
CA ASP A 155 6.23 1.22 -18.17
C ASP A 155 6.69 1.35 -16.71
N LYS A 156 7.99 1.17 -16.50
CA LYS A 156 8.60 1.45 -15.20
C LYS A 156 8.48 2.94 -14.90
N GLY A 157 7.93 3.28 -13.75
CA GLY A 157 7.86 4.67 -13.28
C GLY A 157 9.23 5.36 -13.31
N LYS A 158 9.26 6.66 -13.56
CA LYS A 158 10.49 7.47 -13.54
C LYS A 158 11.01 7.55 -12.10
N SER A 159 12.34 7.46 -11.91
CA SER A 159 12.95 7.76 -10.62
C SER A 159 12.81 9.26 -10.31
N TYR A 160 12.89 9.64 -9.04
CA TYR A 160 12.83 11.06 -8.63
C TYR A 160 13.88 11.90 -9.37
N ILE A 161 15.12 11.40 -9.48
CA ILE A 161 16.20 12.06 -10.21
C ILE A 161 15.85 12.21 -11.70
N GLU A 162 15.28 11.18 -12.31
CA GLU A 162 14.87 11.21 -13.71
C GLU A 162 13.70 12.19 -13.96
N HIS A 163 12.77 12.31 -12.98
CA HIS A 163 11.69 13.29 -13.02
C HIS A 163 12.25 14.72 -12.92
N GLN A 164 13.12 14.97 -11.94
CA GLN A 164 13.74 16.27 -11.73
C GLN A 164 14.61 16.70 -12.92
N THR A 165 15.45 15.79 -13.44
CA THR A 165 16.26 16.08 -14.65
C THR A 165 15.42 16.29 -15.89
N THR A 166 14.23 15.66 -15.98
CA THR A 166 13.28 15.89 -17.08
C THR A 166 12.66 17.28 -16.97
N GLN A 167 12.23 17.71 -15.77
CA GLN A 167 11.71 19.07 -15.54
C GLN A 167 12.76 20.15 -15.81
N ASN A 168 14.00 19.92 -15.42
CA ASN A 168 15.11 20.84 -15.64
C ASN A 168 15.68 20.81 -17.07
N GLY A 169 15.11 20.00 -17.98
CA GLY A 169 15.59 19.86 -19.36
C GLY A 169 16.95 19.15 -19.51
N THR A 170 17.51 18.58 -18.44
CA THR A 170 18.84 17.94 -18.41
C THR A 170 18.82 16.43 -18.60
N SER A 171 17.63 15.81 -18.71
CA SER A 171 17.50 14.37 -18.87
C SER A 171 18.01 13.87 -20.23
N TYR A 172 19.09 13.10 -20.24
CA TYR A 172 19.62 12.45 -21.43
C TYR A 172 18.61 11.52 -22.12
N LYS A 173 17.77 10.83 -21.37
CA LYS A 173 16.72 9.99 -21.94
C LYS A 173 15.64 10.81 -22.63
N ALA A 174 15.26 11.96 -22.08
CA ALA A 174 14.31 12.87 -22.71
C ALA A 174 14.88 13.48 -23.99
N LYS A 175 16.13 13.92 -23.95
CA LYS A 175 16.85 14.43 -25.13
C LYS A 175 16.94 13.38 -26.24
N LEU A 176 17.31 12.14 -25.90
CA LEU A 176 17.41 11.04 -26.87
C LEU A 176 16.03 10.67 -27.45
N LYS A 177 14.96 10.65 -26.65
CA LYS A 177 13.58 10.47 -27.15
C LYS A 177 13.21 11.55 -28.16
N ALA A 178 13.41 12.81 -27.80
CA ALA A 178 13.10 13.95 -28.68
C ALA A 178 13.89 13.90 -30.00
N ALA A 179 15.16 13.50 -29.94
CA ALA A 179 15.99 13.33 -31.16
C ALA A 179 15.45 12.19 -32.05
N ILE A 180 15.10 11.05 -31.47
CA ILE A 180 14.50 9.90 -32.18
C ILE A 180 13.17 10.33 -32.82
N ASP A 181 12.26 10.93 -32.04
CA ASP A 181 10.92 11.30 -32.53
C ASP A 181 10.97 12.36 -33.64
N ARG A 182 11.95 13.28 -33.61
CA ARG A 182 12.18 14.28 -34.64
C ARG A 182 12.75 13.69 -35.94
N LEU A 183 13.69 12.75 -35.84
CA LEU A 183 14.37 12.16 -37.00
C LEU A 183 13.54 11.06 -37.68
N LEU A 184 12.72 10.35 -36.90
CA LEU A 184 11.99 9.16 -37.33
C LEU A 184 11.11 9.37 -38.57
N PRO A 185 10.36 10.49 -38.72
CA PRO A 185 9.52 10.70 -39.93
C PRO A 185 10.31 10.84 -41.25
N ALA A 186 11.60 11.21 -41.15
CA ALA A 186 12.47 11.42 -42.31
C ALA A 186 13.35 10.20 -42.64
N CYS A 187 13.12 9.05 -41.96
CA CYS A 187 13.92 7.84 -42.13
C CYS A 187 13.15 6.76 -42.88
N SER A 188 13.79 6.09 -43.83
CA SER A 188 13.23 4.96 -44.58
C SER A 188 13.43 3.61 -43.86
N ASN A 189 14.39 3.48 -42.96
CA ASN A 189 14.66 2.28 -42.17
C ASN A 189 15.39 2.61 -40.86
N LEU A 190 15.49 1.61 -39.97
CA LEU A 190 16.14 1.76 -38.68
C LEU A 190 17.63 2.13 -38.80
N GLU A 191 18.33 1.60 -39.81
CA GLU A 191 19.74 1.89 -40.04
C GLU A 191 19.98 3.38 -40.41
N GLU A 192 19.07 3.94 -41.15
CA GLU A 192 19.13 5.37 -41.48
C GLU A 192 18.90 6.23 -40.23
N LEU A 193 17.95 5.84 -39.36
CA LEU A 193 17.73 6.53 -38.09
C LEU A 193 19.00 6.51 -37.22
N LEU A 194 19.67 5.36 -37.11
CA LEU A 194 20.91 5.23 -36.32
C LEU A 194 22.04 6.09 -36.89
N ARG A 195 22.20 6.13 -38.24
CA ARG A 195 23.20 6.99 -38.90
C ARG A 195 22.90 8.46 -38.67
N ARG A 196 21.63 8.88 -38.68
CA ARG A 196 21.25 10.29 -38.42
C ARG A 196 21.52 10.68 -36.99
N LEU A 197 21.25 9.78 -36.01
CA LEU A 197 21.60 9.99 -34.62
C LEU A 197 23.12 10.12 -34.43
N GLN A 198 23.92 9.33 -35.16
CA GLN A 198 25.39 9.45 -35.12
C GLN A 198 25.86 10.82 -35.70
N ARG A 199 25.22 11.35 -36.76
CA ARG A 199 25.51 12.68 -37.27
C ARG A 199 25.17 13.81 -36.31
N GLU A 200 24.20 13.59 -35.39
CA GLU A 200 23.87 14.51 -34.31
C GLU A 200 24.78 14.32 -33.06
N GLY A 201 25.83 13.52 -33.17
CA GLY A 201 26.82 13.34 -32.12
C GLY A 201 26.53 12.19 -31.12
N TYR A 202 25.48 11.39 -31.33
CA TYR A 202 25.23 10.24 -30.50
C TYR A 202 26.14 9.06 -30.87
N GLU A 203 26.80 8.48 -29.90
CA GLU A 203 27.50 7.21 -30.08
C GLU A 203 26.50 6.04 -30.01
N ILE A 204 26.57 5.14 -31.00
CA ILE A 204 25.70 3.97 -31.11
C ILE A 204 26.51 2.70 -30.80
N LYS A 205 26.08 1.94 -29.81
CA LYS A 205 26.62 0.62 -29.48
C LYS A 205 25.62 -0.47 -29.83
N ARG A 206 26.04 -1.42 -30.70
CA ARG A 206 25.27 -2.59 -31.11
C ARG A 206 25.70 -3.80 -30.28
N GLY A 207 24.78 -4.49 -29.67
CA GLY A 207 24.94 -5.71 -28.90
C GLY A 207 23.64 -6.47 -28.89
N LYS A 208 23.33 -7.20 -27.83
CA LYS A 208 22.02 -7.82 -27.65
C LYS A 208 20.86 -6.81 -27.78
N TYR A 209 21.12 -5.54 -27.50
CA TYR A 209 20.19 -4.40 -27.65
C TYR A 209 20.95 -3.18 -28.13
N ILE A 210 20.34 -2.40 -29.00
CA ILE A 210 20.91 -1.12 -29.44
C ILE A 210 20.88 -0.13 -28.26
N SER A 211 21.99 0.57 -28.08
CA SER A 211 22.18 1.58 -27.03
C SER A 211 22.78 2.84 -27.63
N ALA A 212 22.38 4.00 -27.14
CA ALA A 212 22.90 5.29 -27.58
C ALA A 212 23.44 6.08 -26.38
N ARG A 213 24.44 6.93 -26.63
CA ARG A 213 25.06 7.82 -25.66
C ARG A 213 25.23 9.20 -26.27
N ALA A 214 24.80 10.25 -25.56
CA ALA A 214 25.09 11.63 -25.95
C ALA A 214 26.58 11.96 -25.68
N PRO A 215 27.17 13.00 -26.32
CA PRO A 215 28.58 13.36 -26.13
C PRO A 215 28.95 13.61 -24.65
N ASP A 216 28.04 14.22 -23.88
CA ASP A 216 28.26 14.59 -22.48
C ASP A 216 27.82 13.50 -21.47
N GLN A 217 27.47 12.31 -21.96
CA GLN A 217 26.94 11.22 -21.15
C GLN A 217 27.99 10.12 -20.94
N GLU A 218 28.24 9.73 -19.68
CA GLU A 218 29.18 8.64 -19.38
C GLU A 218 28.63 7.26 -19.74
N ARG A 219 27.34 7.01 -19.55
CA ARG A 219 26.72 5.68 -19.67
C ARG A 219 25.82 5.58 -20.89
N PHE A 220 25.92 4.44 -21.61
CA PHE A 220 24.99 4.13 -22.70
C PHE A 220 23.58 3.88 -22.20
N THR A 221 22.60 4.46 -22.87
CA THR A 221 21.17 4.25 -22.67
C THR A 221 20.64 3.25 -23.70
N ARG A 222 20.11 2.12 -23.26
CA ARG A 222 19.49 1.14 -24.16
C ARG A 222 18.17 1.68 -24.68
N LEU A 223 17.90 1.62 -26.00
CA LEU A 223 16.69 2.15 -26.61
C LEU A 223 15.42 1.57 -25.98
N LYS A 224 15.39 0.27 -25.68
CA LYS A 224 14.26 -0.36 -24.98
C LYS A 224 13.93 0.23 -23.58
N THR A 225 14.88 0.92 -22.93
CA THR A 225 14.65 1.55 -21.62
C THR A 225 13.98 2.93 -21.75
N LEU A 226 13.85 3.45 -22.97
CA LEU A 226 13.12 4.67 -23.25
C LEU A 226 11.60 4.47 -23.25
N GLY A 227 11.12 3.24 -23.41
CA GLY A 227 9.70 2.87 -23.44
C GLY A 227 9.42 1.82 -24.53
N MET A 228 8.21 1.27 -24.52
CA MET A 228 7.81 0.23 -25.49
C MET A 228 7.85 0.69 -26.94
N ASP A 229 7.61 1.99 -27.20
CA ASP A 229 7.60 2.58 -28.55
C ASP A 229 9.01 2.81 -29.12
N TYR A 230 10.06 2.58 -28.31
CA TYR A 230 11.47 2.78 -28.66
C TYR A 230 12.26 1.46 -28.73
N THR A 231 11.56 0.31 -28.75
CA THR A 231 12.19 -0.97 -29.09
C THR A 231 12.54 -1.01 -30.57
N GLU A 232 13.53 -1.81 -30.96
CA GLU A 232 13.98 -1.93 -32.36
C GLU A 232 12.81 -2.28 -33.29
N GLU A 233 11.95 -3.22 -32.88
CA GLU A 233 10.75 -3.63 -33.61
C GLU A 233 9.71 -2.51 -33.69
N ALA A 234 9.52 -1.76 -32.58
CA ALA A 234 8.57 -0.65 -32.55
C ALA A 234 9.03 0.52 -33.42
N LEU A 235 10.32 0.87 -33.42
CA LEU A 235 10.89 1.90 -34.28
C LEU A 235 10.78 1.51 -35.76
N ALA A 236 11.09 0.25 -36.11
CA ALA A 236 10.92 -0.25 -37.47
C ALA A 236 9.44 -0.18 -37.93
N ALA A 237 8.50 -0.55 -37.05
CA ALA A 237 7.08 -0.45 -37.36
C ALA A 237 6.59 1.00 -37.53
N ARG A 238 7.10 1.94 -36.70
CA ARG A 238 6.80 3.39 -36.85
C ARG A 238 7.35 3.97 -38.13
N ILE A 239 8.54 3.60 -38.55
CA ILE A 239 9.14 4.01 -39.83
C ILE A 239 8.35 3.46 -41.00
N ALA A 240 7.87 2.22 -40.93
CA ALA A 240 7.05 1.60 -42.00
C ALA A 240 5.63 2.16 -42.08
N GLY A 241 5.27 3.20 -41.33
CA GLY A 241 3.92 3.78 -41.29
C GLY A 241 2.82 2.86 -40.79
N ARG A 242 3.17 1.69 -40.27
CA ARG A 242 2.24 0.78 -39.60
C ARG A 242 2.02 1.29 -38.18
N ALA A 243 1.01 2.16 -38.00
CA ALA A 243 0.54 2.49 -36.67
C ALA A 243 0.31 1.17 -35.90
N ARG A 244 1.01 0.95 -34.78
CA ARG A 244 0.62 -0.09 -33.84
C ARG A 244 -0.81 0.23 -33.44
N PRO A 245 -1.76 -0.73 -33.50
CA PRO A 245 -3.03 -0.53 -32.82
C PRO A 245 -2.65 -0.20 -31.37
N SER A 246 -3.07 0.96 -30.89
CA SER A 246 -2.93 1.32 -29.48
C SER A 246 -3.53 0.14 -28.75
N ARG A 247 -2.74 -0.59 -27.95
CA ARG A 247 -3.29 -1.51 -26.98
C ARG A 247 -4.06 -0.62 -26.02
N GLN A 248 -5.34 -0.43 -26.30
CA GLN A 248 -6.27 0.03 -25.31
C GLN A 248 -6.00 -0.82 -24.08
N PRO A 249 -5.84 -0.23 -22.89
CA PRO A 249 -5.85 -1.02 -21.67
C PRO A 249 -7.08 -1.88 -21.78
N LYS A 250 -6.92 -3.21 -21.74
CA LYS A 250 -8.04 -4.12 -21.61
C LYS A 250 -8.77 -3.62 -20.36
N GLN A 251 -9.86 -2.90 -20.56
CA GLN A 251 -10.84 -2.73 -19.53
C GLN A 251 -11.21 -4.16 -19.13
N GLN A 252 -10.78 -4.56 -17.94
CA GLN A 252 -11.28 -5.77 -17.30
C GLN A 252 -12.70 -5.48 -16.83
N THR A 253 -13.58 -5.23 -17.78
CA THR A 253 -15.02 -5.22 -17.61
C THR A 253 -15.54 -6.50 -18.28
N GLY A 254 -15.20 -7.61 -17.72
CA GLY A 254 -15.71 -8.90 -18.11
C GLY A 254 -15.44 -9.87 -16.98
N LYS A 255 -16.49 -10.51 -16.48
CA LYS A 255 -16.39 -11.70 -15.63
C LYS A 255 -15.32 -12.60 -16.24
N ILE A 256 -14.29 -12.95 -15.45
CA ILE A 256 -13.25 -13.88 -15.92
C ILE A 256 -13.91 -15.26 -15.98
N SER A 257 -14.25 -15.72 -17.19
CA SER A 257 -14.71 -17.09 -17.38
C SER A 257 -13.59 -18.05 -16.97
N LEU A 258 -13.90 -19.00 -16.08
CA LEU A 258 -12.99 -20.05 -15.67
C LEU A 258 -12.90 -21.17 -16.70
N LEU A 259 -13.89 -21.29 -17.61
CA LEU A 259 -13.84 -22.20 -18.74
C LEU A 259 -12.99 -21.62 -19.88
N ILE A 260 -12.18 -22.48 -20.49
CA ILE A 260 -11.36 -22.10 -21.63
C ILE A 260 -12.24 -22.13 -22.88
N ASP A 261 -12.44 -20.95 -23.50
CA ASP A 261 -13.09 -20.86 -24.80
C ASP A 261 -12.18 -21.45 -25.88
N ILE A 262 -12.40 -22.70 -26.21
CA ILE A 262 -11.59 -23.48 -27.16
C ILE A 262 -11.78 -22.99 -28.59
N GLN A 263 -12.99 -22.51 -28.93
CA GLN A 263 -13.32 -22.08 -30.30
C GLN A 263 -12.67 -20.77 -30.68
N ASN A 264 -12.65 -19.80 -29.75
CA ASN A 264 -12.12 -18.47 -29.99
C ASN A 264 -10.68 -18.27 -29.47
N ASN A 265 -10.07 -19.31 -28.86
CA ASN A 265 -8.71 -19.21 -28.33
C ASN A 265 -7.67 -19.44 -29.46
N ILE A 266 -6.90 -18.41 -29.79
CA ILE A 266 -5.86 -18.44 -30.82
C ILE A 266 -4.87 -19.59 -30.62
N LYS A 267 -4.48 -19.92 -29.36
CA LYS A 267 -3.59 -21.04 -29.06
C LYS A 267 -4.25 -22.39 -29.32
N ALA A 268 -5.57 -22.50 -29.06
CA ALA A 268 -6.33 -23.72 -29.34
C ALA A 268 -6.55 -23.90 -30.84
N GLN A 269 -6.64 -22.84 -31.62
CA GLN A 269 -6.72 -22.91 -33.08
C GLN A 269 -5.39 -23.29 -33.71
N GLN A 270 -4.27 -22.85 -33.15
CA GLN A 270 -2.91 -23.09 -33.69
C GLN A 270 -2.25 -24.37 -33.20
N SER A 271 -2.70 -24.95 -32.09
CA SER A 271 -2.09 -26.14 -31.48
C SER A 271 -3.14 -27.21 -31.11
N ALA A 272 -3.08 -28.35 -31.78
CA ALA A 272 -3.92 -29.52 -31.46
C ALA A 272 -3.69 -30.02 -30.02
N GLY A 273 -2.45 -29.97 -29.54
CA GLY A 273 -2.10 -30.36 -28.17
C GLY A 273 -2.75 -29.45 -27.14
N TYR A 274 -2.72 -28.10 -27.35
CA TYR A 274 -3.38 -27.16 -26.46
C TYR A 274 -4.90 -27.33 -26.48
N ARG A 275 -5.52 -27.55 -27.63
CA ARG A 275 -6.96 -27.82 -27.78
C ARG A 275 -7.38 -29.03 -26.94
N ARG A 276 -6.66 -30.14 -27.10
CA ARG A 276 -6.92 -31.36 -26.33
C ARG A 276 -6.77 -31.16 -24.82
N TRP A 277 -5.73 -30.46 -24.40
CA TRP A 277 -5.52 -30.11 -22.99
C TRP A 277 -6.67 -29.22 -22.46
N ALA A 278 -7.08 -28.20 -23.19
CA ALA A 278 -8.16 -27.29 -22.80
C ALA A 278 -9.51 -28.01 -22.67
N THR A 279 -9.79 -28.99 -23.59
CA THR A 279 -10.99 -29.83 -23.50
C THR A 279 -10.97 -30.69 -22.24
N ILE A 280 -9.84 -31.32 -21.93
CA ILE A 280 -9.70 -32.18 -20.73
C ILE A 280 -9.83 -31.31 -19.46
N GLU A 281 -9.24 -30.13 -19.46
CA GLU A 281 -9.32 -29.22 -18.32
C GLU A 281 -10.74 -28.73 -18.05
N ASN A 282 -11.49 -28.36 -19.10
CA ASN A 282 -12.89 -28.02 -18.99
C ASN A 282 -13.75 -29.17 -18.46
N LEU A 283 -13.53 -30.38 -18.96
CA LEU A 283 -14.24 -31.59 -18.48
C LEU A 283 -13.95 -31.87 -17.00
N LYS A 284 -12.71 -31.71 -16.55
CA LYS A 284 -12.37 -31.83 -15.12
C LYS A 284 -13.14 -30.83 -14.28
N ARG A 285 -13.17 -29.55 -14.67
CA ARG A 285 -13.91 -28.51 -13.93
C ARG A 285 -15.40 -28.80 -13.87
N ILE A 286 -15.97 -29.33 -14.93
CA ILE A 286 -17.37 -29.82 -14.98
C ILE A 286 -17.60 -30.92 -13.95
N ALA A 287 -16.75 -31.95 -13.99
CA ALA A 287 -16.82 -33.08 -13.07
C ALA A 287 -16.64 -32.61 -11.60
N ASP A 288 -15.64 -31.75 -11.31
CA ASP A 288 -15.39 -31.23 -9.99
C ASP A 288 -16.58 -30.39 -9.47
N THR A 289 -17.20 -29.60 -10.36
CA THR A 289 -18.39 -28.79 -9.99
C THR A 289 -19.57 -29.71 -9.70
N SER A 290 -19.83 -30.72 -10.55
CA SER A 290 -20.92 -31.69 -10.34
C SER A 290 -20.74 -32.50 -9.06
N ASN A 291 -19.52 -32.99 -8.80
CA ASN A 291 -19.19 -33.70 -7.56
C ASN A 291 -19.41 -32.82 -6.34
N PHE A 292 -18.90 -31.57 -6.36
CA PHE A 292 -19.09 -30.60 -5.27
C PHE A 292 -20.57 -30.36 -4.99
N LEU A 293 -21.39 -30.09 -6.01
CA LEU A 293 -22.84 -29.87 -5.85
C LEU A 293 -23.53 -31.08 -5.23
N THR A 294 -23.16 -32.28 -5.68
CA THR A 294 -23.72 -33.54 -5.17
C THR A 294 -23.28 -33.79 -3.71
N GLU A 295 -22.01 -33.64 -3.38
CA GLU A 295 -21.48 -33.81 -2.02
C GLU A 295 -22.11 -32.83 -1.01
N HIS A 296 -22.44 -31.62 -1.46
CA HIS A 296 -23.06 -30.59 -0.61
C HIS A 296 -24.59 -30.57 -0.69
N GLY A 297 -25.20 -31.50 -1.42
CA GLY A 297 -26.65 -31.62 -1.56
C GLY A 297 -27.33 -30.43 -2.21
N ILE A 298 -26.64 -29.76 -3.17
CA ILE A 298 -27.15 -28.56 -3.85
C ILE A 298 -27.89 -29.03 -5.13
N GLY A 299 -29.20 -28.87 -5.13
CA GLY A 299 -30.05 -29.31 -6.24
C GLY A 299 -30.43 -28.23 -7.23
N SER A 300 -30.23 -26.94 -6.90
CA SER A 300 -30.59 -25.83 -7.79
C SER A 300 -29.56 -24.70 -7.75
N TYR A 301 -29.60 -23.84 -8.78
CA TYR A 301 -28.76 -22.65 -8.83
C TYR A 301 -29.09 -21.63 -7.73
N GLU A 302 -30.37 -21.51 -7.39
CA GLU A 302 -30.84 -20.64 -6.30
C GLU A 302 -30.27 -21.09 -4.95
N GLU A 303 -30.28 -22.40 -4.68
CA GLU A 303 -29.67 -22.96 -3.48
C GLU A 303 -28.16 -22.72 -3.42
N LEU A 304 -27.46 -22.78 -4.56
CA LEU A 304 -26.05 -22.44 -4.64
C LEU A 304 -25.81 -20.96 -4.31
N LEU A 305 -26.65 -20.04 -4.78
CA LEU A 305 -26.57 -18.60 -4.45
C LEU A 305 -26.76 -18.38 -2.96
N ASP A 306 -27.77 -18.99 -2.35
CA ASP A 306 -28.02 -18.90 -0.91
C ASP A 306 -26.81 -19.41 -0.10
N ARG A 307 -26.20 -20.51 -0.52
CA ARG A 307 -24.98 -21.03 0.13
C ARG A 307 -23.78 -20.09 -0.02
N CYS A 308 -23.64 -19.44 -1.17
CA CYS A 308 -22.61 -18.42 -1.39
C CYS A 308 -22.82 -17.22 -0.44
N GLU A 309 -24.05 -16.74 -0.32
CA GLU A 309 -24.39 -15.62 0.54
C GLU A 309 -24.14 -15.94 2.02
N VAL A 310 -24.59 -17.09 2.50
CA VAL A 310 -24.35 -17.56 3.87
C VAL A 310 -22.84 -17.71 4.15
N ALA A 311 -22.07 -18.24 3.22
CA ALA A 311 -20.61 -18.38 3.38
C ALA A 311 -19.92 -17.01 3.45
N SER A 312 -20.32 -16.06 2.58
CA SER A 312 -19.77 -14.70 2.57
C SER A 312 -20.15 -13.93 3.83
N ALA A 313 -21.42 -14.00 4.28
CA ALA A 313 -21.88 -13.39 5.53
C ALA A 313 -21.12 -13.95 6.75
N SER A 314 -20.88 -15.26 6.80
CA SER A 314 -20.09 -15.90 7.86
C SER A 314 -18.64 -15.40 7.89
N ALA A 315 -17.99 -15.32 6.73
CA ALA A 315 -16.62 -14.79 6.64
C ALA A 315 -16.56 -13.30 7.03
N ALA A 316 -17.55 -12.49 6.61
CA ALA A 316 -17.66 -11.08 6.96
C ALA A 316 -17.85 -10.88 8.47
N ARG A 317 -18.70 -11.68 9.12
CA ARG A 317 -18.92 -11.65 10.58
C ARG A 317 -17.63 -11.98 11.34
N LEU A 318 -16.95 -13.06 10.99
CA LEU A 318 -15.70 -13.45 11.64
C LEU A 318 -14.60 -12.39 11.46
N LYS A 319 -14.57 -11.72 10.30
CA LYS A 319 -13.66 -10.59 10.03
C LYS A 319 -13.97 -9.40 10.93
N ALA A 320 -15.25 -9.09 11.16
CA ALA A 320 -15.67 -8.04 12.09
C ALA A 320 -15.28 -8.39 13.53
N ASP A 321 -15.58 -9.61 14.00
CA ASP A 321 -15.26 -10.08 15.35
C ASP A 321 -13.74 -10.04 15.59
N LEU A 322 -12.94 -10.41 14.58
CA LEU A 322 -11.47 -10.34 14.66
C LEU A 322 -10.98 -8.91 14.79
N ARG A 323 -11.58 -7.97 14.05
CA ARG A 323 -11.26 -6.54 14.11
C ARG A 323 -11.59 -5.97 15.48
N ASP A 324 -12.79 -6.27 16.01
CA ASP A 324 -13.27 -5.76 17.29
C ASP A 324 -12.44 -6.32 18.46
N THR A 325 -12.06 -7.60 18.40
CA THR A 325 -11.13 -8.20 19.36
C THR A 325 -9.75 -7.52 19.30
N GLY A 326 -9.25 -7.20 18.09
CA GLY A 326 -8.02 -6.45 17.89
C GLY A 326 -8.08 -5.06 18.52
N ALA A 327 -9.15 -4.32 18.28
CA ALA A 327 -9.34 -2.98 18.83
C ALA A 327 -9.36 -2.96 20.38
N LYS A 328 -9.98 -3.97 21.02
CA LYS A 328 -9.97 -4.12 22.48
C LYS A 328 -8.56 -4.39 23.03
N ILE A 329 -7.79 -5.24 22.35
CA ILE A 329 -6.38 -5.49 22.72
C ILE A 329 -5.57 -4.19 22.65
N ASP A 330 -5.73 -3.42 21.58
CA ASP A 330 -4.99 -2.18 21.38
C ASP A 330 -5.36 -1.13 22.45
N GLU A 331 -6.64 -1.01 22.79
CA GLU A 331 -7.12 -0.13 23.86
C GLU A 331 -6.54 -0.50 25.22
N LEU A 332 -6.58 -1.79 25.58
CA LEU A 332 -6.02 -2.28 26.84
C LEU A 332 -4.49 -2.11 26.90
N ALA A 333 -3.80 -2.40 25.82
CA ALA A 333 -2.35 -2.23 25.72
C ALA A 333 -1.95 -0.74 25.87
N LEU A 334 -2.73 0.16 25.28
CA LEU A 334 -2.53 1.60 25.43
C LEU A 334 -2.75 2.05 26.87
N LYS A 335 -3.83 1.60 27.53
CA LYS A 335 -4.08 1.88 28.95
C LYS A 335 -2.95 1.35 29.82
N MET A 336 -2.50 0.11 29.58
CA MET A 336 -1.42 -0.51 30.34
C MET A 336 -0.10 0.25 30.21
N LYS A 337 0.25 0.73 29.01
CA LYS A 337 1.42 1.58 28.76
C LYS A 337 1.43 2.80 29.67
N HIS A 338 0.34 3.56 29.70
CA HIS A 338 0.27 4.79 30.48
C HIS A 338 0.19 4.53 32.00
N VAL A 339 -0.52 3.48 32.42
CA VAL A 339 -0.55 3.06 33.84
C VAL A 339 0.82 2.61 34.32
N ALA A 340 1.57 1.86 33.51
CA ALA A 340 2.93 1.44 33.85
C ALA A 340 3.88 2.65 33.98
N ALA A 341 3.86 3.56 33.00
CA ALA A 341 4.66 4.79 33.03
C ALA A 341 4.31 5.65 34.28
N TYR A 342 3.02 5.83 34.55
CA TYR A 342 2.57 6.55 35.74
C TYR A 342 3.14 5.95 37.02
N ARG A 343 3.02 4.63 37.21
CA ARG A 343 3.50 3.96 38.43
C ARG A 343 5.02 4.06 38.57
N GLN A 344 5.74 3.84 37.49
CA GLN A 344 7.20 3.88 37.48
C GLN A 344 7.76 5.25 37.81
N LEU A 345 7.11 6.30 37.32
CA LEU A 345 7.59 7.68 37.44
C LEU A 345 7.02 8.42 38.67
N LYS A 346 5.94 7.92 39.25
CA LYS A 346 5.32 8.53 40.41
C LYS A 346 6.29 8.81 41.56
N PRO A 347 7.23 7.91 41.96
CA PRO A 347 8.18 8.21 43.04
C PRO A 347 9.10 9.39 42.75
N ILE A 348 9.45 9.62 41.46
CA ILE A 348 10.27 10.77 41.05
C ILE A 348 9.44 12.04 41.14
N TYR A 349 8.21 12.01 40.69
CA TYR A 349 7.29 13.14 40.76
C TYR A 349 6.94 13.55 42.20
N ASP A 350 6.73 12.58 43.09
CA ASP A 350 6.47 12.83 44.52
C ASP A 350 7.70 13.51 45.16
N ARG A 351 8.92 13.07 44.81
CA ARG A 351 10.17 13.75 45.27
C ARG A 351 10.29 15.16 44.69
N TYR A 352 9.92 15.38 43.44
CA TYR A 352 9.86 16.74 42.86
C TYR A 352 8.91 17.63 43.62
N LYS A 353 7.71 17.17 43.96
CA LYS A 353 6.74 17.95 44.74
C LYS A 353 7.24 18.28 46.12
N ALA A 354 7.96 17.37 46.77
CA ALA A 354 8.54 17.55 48.12
C ALA A 354 9.85 18.35 48.15
N SER A 355 10.47 18.58 47.00
CA SER A 355 11.74 19.28 46.87
C SER A 355 11.61 20.78 47.25
N ARG A 356 12.55 21.28 48.06
CA ARG A 356 12.67 22.73 48.40
C ARG A 356 13.14 23.54 47.18
N ASP A 357 14.04 22.97 46.35
CA ASP A 357 14.56 23.57 45.11
C ASP A 357 14.03 22.85 43.91
N LYS A 358 12.84 23.27 43.45
CA LYS A 358 12.14 22.62 42.33
C LYS A 358 12.87 22.81 41.01
N GLU A 359 13.52 23.94 40.78
CA GLU A 359 14.24 24.22 39.52
C GLU A 359 15.47 23.31 39.38
N LYS A 360 16.26 23.15 40.43
CA LYS A 360 17.42 22.27 40.44
C LYS A 360 17.03 20.83 40.24
N PHE A 361 15.94 20.38 40.89
CA PHE A 361 15.43 19.03 40.70
C PHE A 361 14.88 18.81 39.28
N LEU A 362 14.17 19.78 38.73
CA LEU A 362 13.65 19.77 37.39
C LEU A 362 14.76 19.61 36.35
N ARG A 363 15.85 20.36 36.43
CA ARG A 363 16.99 20.25 35.49
C ARG A 363 17.60 18.86 35.43
N GLY A 364 17.52 18.08 36.53
CA GLY A 364 18.03 16.70 36.57
C GLY A 364 17.04 15.63 36.15
N HIS A 365 15.73 15.92 36.16
CA HIS A 365 14.64 14.94 35.98
C HIS A 365 13.53 15.44 35.06
N GLU A 366 13.84 16.38 34.17
CA GLU A 366 12.84 17.04 33.33
C GLU A 366 12.05 16.03 32.48
N SER A 367 12.74 15.10 31.84
CA SER A 367 12.11 14.10 30.98
C SER A 367 11.16 13.19 31.78
N GLU A 368 11.54 12.76 32.98
CA GLU A 368 10.72 11.90 33.83
C GLU A 368 9.47 12.63 34.35
N ILE A 369 9.59 13.91 34.67
CA ILE A 369 8.47 14.73 35.12
C ILE A 369 7.47 14.95 33.97
N ILE A 370 7.95 15.30 32.79
CA ILE A 370 7.13 15.47 31.60
C ILE A 370 6.39 14.18 31.24
N LEU A 371 7.10 13.04 31.27
CA LEU A 371 6.51 11.73 30.99
C LEU A 371 5.43 11.33 32.02
N PHE A 372 5.67 11.64 33.32
CA PHE A 372 4.67 11.40 34.35
C PHE A 372 3.41 12.22 34.13
N GLU A 373 3.54 13.50 33.83
CA GLU A 373 2.40 14.39 33.59
C GLU A 373 1.62 13.99 32.32
N ALA A 374 2.32 13.58 31.25
CA ALA A 374 1.70 13.03 30.06
C ALA A 374 0.92 11.74 30.38
N ALA A 375 1.55 10.79 31.11
CA ALA A 375 0.91 9.56 31.51
C ALA A 375 -0.32 9.79 32.41
N ALA A 376 -0.25 10.74 33.34
CA ALA A 376 -1.37 11.12 34.21
C ALA A 376 -2.56 11.69 33.42
N ARG A 377 -2.30 12.55 32.43
CA ARG A 377 -3.35 13.10 31.53
C ARG A 377 -4.01 11.98 30.73
N GLU A 378 -3.20 11.08 30.14
CA GLU A 378 -3.71 9.98 29.33
C GLU A 378 -4.48 8.94 30.17
N CYS A 379 -4.01 8.59 31.37
CA CYS A 379 -4.76 7.73 32.29
C CYS A 379 -6.15 8.30 32.61
N LYS A 380 -6.25 9.62 32.81
CA LYS A 380 -7.54 10.31 33.03
C LYS A 380 -8.41 10.26 31.77
N ARG A 381 -7.85 10.55 30.60
CA ARG A 381 -8.55 10.53 29.30
C ARG A 381 -9.11 9.15 28.95
N LEU A 382 -8.33 8.08 29.22
CA LEU A 382 -8.71 6.70 28.94
C LEU A 382 -9.58 6.05 30.03
N GLY A 383 -10.02 6.81 31.04
CA GLY A 383 -10.84 6.31 32.14
C GLY A 383 -10.12 5.29 33.02
N ALA A 384 -8.80 5.33 33.09
CA ALA A 384 -7.99 4.44 33.92
C ALA A 384 -7.79 5.00 35.35
N VAL A 385 -8.78 5.69 35.90
CA VAL A 385 -8.78 6.20 37.29
C VAL A 385 -10.03 5.67 37.98
N PRO A 386 -9.91 4.90 39.11
CA PRO A 386 -8.67 4.49 39.79
C PRO A 386 -7.81 3.54 38.98
N LEU A 387 -6.47 3.62 39.17
CA LEU A 387 -5.49 2.88 38.35
C LEU A 387 -5.69 1.34 38.49
N PRO A 388 -6.03 0.65 37.37
CA PRO A 388 -6.24 -0.80 37.41
C PRO A 388 -4.91 -1.54 37.64
N ALA A 389 -4.97 -2.77 38.14
CA ALA A 389 -3.80 -3.62 38.28
C ALA A 389 -3.25 -4.00 36.88
N THR A 390 -1.94 -3.84 36.66
CA THR A 390 -1.27 -4.16 35.40
C THR A 390 -1.37 -5.64 35.06
N GLU A 391 -1.26 -6.49 36.11
CA GLU A 391 -1.37 -7.95 35.99
C GLU A 391 -2.74 -8.39 35.48
N ARG A 392 -3.81 -7.71 35.94
CA ARG A 392 -5.19 -7.99 35.48
C ARG A 392 -5.38 -7.59 34.04
N MET A 393 -4.87 -6.44 33.64
CA MET A 393 -4.93 -5.99 32.23
C MET A 393 -4.13 -6.92 31.33
N GLN A 394 -2.95 -7.39 31.78
CA GLN A 394 -2.15 -8.35 31.03
C GLN A 394 -2.88 -9.67 30.84
N ALA A 395 -3.50 -10.20 31.87
CA ALA A 395 -4.29 -11.43 31.78
C ALA A 395 -5.46 -11.30 30.78
N GLU A 396 -6.14 -10.16 30.78
CA GLU A 396 -7.22 -9.87 29.82
C GLU A 396 -6.69 -9.78 28.39
N ILE A 397 -5.53 -9.15 28.18
CA ILE A 397 -4.86 -9.10 26.87
C ILE A 397 -4.48 -10.52 26.41
N ASP A 398 -3.98 -11.37 27.28
CA ASP A 398 -3.60 -12.74 26.96
C ASP A 398 -4.82 -13.60 26.57
N GLU A 399 -5.95 -13.44 27.28
CA GLU A 399 -7.21 -14.08 26.93
C GLU A 399 -7.75 -13.62 25.57
N LEU A 400 -7.73 -12.31 25.31
CA LEU A 400 -8.14 -11.75 24.02
C LEU A 400 -7.22 -12.20 22.88
N ASN A 401 -5.92 -12.35 23.11
CA ASN A 401 -4.99 -12.88 22.13
C ASN A 401 -5.26 -14.37 21.81
N ALA A 402 -5.61 -15.17 22.81
CA ALA A 402 -6.04 -16.56 22.61
C ALA A 402 -7.32 -16.62 21.76
N ARG A 403 -8.32 -15.79 22.08
CA ARG A 403 -9.55 -15.65 21.27
C ARG A 403 -9.27 -15.20 19.84
N LYS A 404 -8.39 -14.22 19.67
CA LYS A 404 -7.95 -13.72 18.35
C LYS A 404 -7.32 -14.84 17.49
N ALA A 405 -6.56 -15.74 18.11
CA ALA A 405 -5.96 -16.87 17.41
C ALA A 405 -7.03 -17.87 16.92
N ILE A 406 -8.05 -18.16 17.74
CA ILE A 406 -9.19 -19.01 17.37
C ILE A 406 -9.97 -18.37 16.21
N LEU A 407 -10.39 -17.13 16.34
CA LEU A 407 -11.13 -16.39 15.31
C LEU A 407 -10.36 -16.35 13.98
N LYS A 408 -9.03 -16.22 14.02
CA LYS A 408 -8.19 -16.25 12.82
C LYS A 408 -8.22 -17.61 12.11
N ALA A 409 -8.20 -18.70 12.86
CA ALA A 409 -8.30 -20.05 12.30
C ALA A 409 -9.69 -20.32 11.72
N GLU A 410 -10.75 -19.88 12.38
CA GLU A 410 -12.13 -19.97 11.88
C GLU A 410 -12.34 -19.14 10.63
N LEU A 411 -11.81 -17.92 10.59
CA LEU A 411 -11.86 -17.05 9.41
C LEU A 411 -11.17 -17.69 8.20
N GLN A 412 -10.01 -18.34 8.39
CA GLN A 412 -9.35 -19.04 7.30
C GLN A 412 -10.21 -20.17 6.73
N LYS A 413 -10.91 -20.93 7.59
CA LYS A 413 -11.84 -21.99 7.13
C LYS A 413 -13.04 -21.39 6.39
N ALA A 414 -13.64 -20.31 6.95
CA ALA A 414 -14.76 -19.63 6.32
C ALA A 414 -14.40 -19.02 4.97
N GLN A 415 -13.22 -18.40 4.84
CA GLN A 415 -12.74 -17.84 3.56
C GLN A 415 -12.48 -18.92 2.51
N ARG A 416 -11.95 -20.07 2.88
CA ARG A 416 -11.81 -21.22 1.94
C ARG A 416 -13.19 -21.66 1.46
N LYS A 417 -14.12 -21.84 2.37
CA LYS A 417 -15.50 -22.21 2.02
C LYS A 417 -16.17 -21.19 1.10
N GLU A 418 -16.01 -19.90 1.38
CA GLU A 418 -16.49 -18.80 0.52
C GLU A 418 -15.87 -18.87 -0.88
N GLN A 419 -14.54 -19.10 -0.99
CA GLN A 419 -13.85 -19.25 -2.27
C GLN A 419 -14.32 -20.48 -3.05
N ASP A 420 -14.53 -21.60 -2.39
CA ASP A 420 -15.02 -22.83 -3.01
C ASP A 420 -16.42 -22.62 -3.59
N TYR A 421 -17.36 -22.06 -2.83
CA TYR A 421 -18.70 -21.76 -3.33
C TYR A 421 -18.70 -20.71 -4.44
N ALA A 422 -17.88 -19.65 -4.33
CA ALA A 422 -17.75 -18.64 -5.37
C ALA A 422 -17.18 -19.22 -6.68
N ALA A 423 -16.21 -20.15 -6.60
CA ALA A 423 -15.67 -20.84 -7.76
C ALA A 423 -16.73 -21.73 -8.43
N MET A 424 -17.51 -22.48 -7.64
CA MET A 424 -18.59 -23.32 -8.17
C MET A 424 -19.70 -22.49 -8.81
N ARG A 425 -20.11 -21.39 -8.19
CA ARG A 425 -21.05 -20.43 -8.78
C ARG A 425 -20.55 -19.91 -10.13
N GLN A 426 -19.28 -19.47 -10.20
CA GLN A 426 -18.69 -18.98 -11.44
C GLN A 426 -18.63 -20.07 -12.52
N ASN A 427 -18.32 -21.32 -12.17
CA ASN A 427 -18.34 -22.43 -13.11
C ASN A 427 -19.75 -22.66 -13.66
N VAL A 428 -20.79 -22.64 -12.82
CA VAL A 428 -22.19 -22.80 -13.24
C VAL A 428 -22.64 -21.64 -14.13
N GLU A 429 -22.31 -20.39 -13.76
CA GLU A 429 -22.60 -19.20 -14.58
C GLU A 429 -21.93 -19.27 -15.95
N ASP A 430 -20.68 -19.70 -16.03
CA ASP A 430 -19.94 -19.87 -17.29
C ASP A 430 -20.55 -20.97 -18.17
N PHE A 431 -21.18 -21.99 -17.54
CA PHE A 431 -21.92 -23.04 -18.22
C PHE A 431 -23.23 -22.54 -18.81
N LEU A 432 -23.99 -21.77 -18.04
CA LEU A 432 -25.31 -21.29 -18.43
C LEU A 432 -25.25 -20.14 -19.45
N SER A 433 -24.14 -19.43 -19.51
CA SER A 433 -23.93 -18.27 -20.38
C SER A 433 -22.59 -18.37 -21.10
N PRO A 434 -22.44 -19.24 -22.13
CA PRO A 434 -21.21 -19.30 -22.90
C PRO A 434 -20.91 -17.92 -23.52
N PRO A 435 -19.64 -17.48 -23.59
CA PRO A 435 -19.27 -16.18 -24.15
C PRO A 435 -19.70 -16.09 -25.61
N GLN A 436 -20.46 -15.04 -25.96
CA GLN A 436 -20.84 -14.78 -27.36
C GLN A 436 -19.59 -14.49 -28.20
N PRO A 437 -19.47 -15.03 -29.42
CA PRO A 437 -18.33 -14.82 -30.29
C PRO A 437 -18.20 -13.33 -30.66
N GLU A 438 -16.97 -12.84 -30.65
CA GLU A 438 -16.60 -11.41 -30.91
C GLU A 438 -17.12 -10.84 -32.25
N GLN A 439 -17.61 -11.69 -33.16
CA GLN A 439 -18.11 -11.27 -34.47
C GLN A 439 -19.47 -10.57 -34.44
N GLU A 440 -20.31 -10.77 -33.43
CA GLU A 440 -21.61 -10.06 -33.32
C GLU A 440 -21.46 -8.64 -32.74
N ARG A 441 -20.40 -8.35 -32.01
CA ARG A 441 -20.16 -7.00 -31.49
C ARG A 441 -19.74 -5.98 -32.56
N LYS A 442 -19.16 -6.41 -33.66
CA LYS A 442 -18.80 -5.50 -34.76
C LYS A 442 -19.99 -5.09 -35.65
N LYS A 443 -21.05 -5.88 -35.69
CA LYS A 443 -22.24 -5.55 -36.51
C LYS A 443 -23.18 -4.57 -35.85
N ASN A 444 -23.18 -4.46 -34.51
CA ASN A 444 -24.04 -3.53 -33.78
C ASN A 444 -23.43 -2.13 -33.60
N VAL A 445 -22.17 -1.93 -33.94
CA VAL A 445 -21.48 -0.61 -33.88
C VAL A 445 -21.54 0.13 -35.24
N GLU A 446 -21.88 -0.58 -36.33
CA GLU A 446 -22.04 0.04 -37.66
C GLU A 446 -23.51 0.43 -37.99
N LEU A 447 -24.44 0.25 -37.01
CA LEU A 447 -25.88 0.55 -37.19
C LEU A 447 -26.41 1.61 -36.18
N GLU A 448 -25.55 2.27 -35.40
CA GLU A 448 -25.82 3.51 -34.67
C GLU A 448 -24.91 4.62 -35.17
#